data_6c3cf82054bcceefc46d504fe85895f5
#
_entry.id   6c3cf82054bcceefc46d504fe85895f5
#
_cell.length_a   1.000
_cell.length_b   1.000
_cell.length_c   1.000
_cell.angle_alpha   90.00
_cell.angle_beta   90.00
_cell.angle_gamma   90.00
#
_symmetry.space_group_name_H-M   'P 1'
#
loop_
_entity.id
_entity.type
_entity.pdbx_description
1 polymer ?
#
loop_
_entity_poly.entity_id
_entity_poly.type
_entity_poly.pdbx_seq_one_letter_code
_entity_poly.pdbx_strand_id
1 'polypeptide(L)'
;MVKDKYIYSREMAVRDYELDFQCVVHNSNYQRYLEHARHAFLEEHGGSMTAMHAAGVDPMVSKITIEYKSPLRGGDKFVVCINMKREGAKLVFLQDIYNLAGDKLVVKARVEIVCVKDGRLTRGEMFDEVFKDFFSNQE
;
A
#
# COMPACT_ATOMS: atom_id res chain seq x y z
N MET A 1 -16.89 -5.79 9.45
CA MET A 1 -15.53 -6.35 9.48
C MET A 1 -14.51 -5.23 9.30
N VAL A 2 -13.29 -5.42 9.79
CA VAL A 2 -12.29 -4.34 9.72
C VAL A 2 -12.03 -3.88 8.29
N LYS A 3 -12.00 -4.80 7.32
CA LYS A 3 -11.74 -4.45 5.92
C LYS A 3 -12.82 -3.59 5.27
N ASP A 4 -14.00 -3.51 5.86
CA ASP A 4 -15.09 -2.69 5.32
C ASP A 4 -14.86 -1.19 5.49
N LYS A 5 -13.89 -0.81 6.31
CA LYS A 5 -13.51 0.59 6.54
C LYS A 5 -12.53 1.12 5.50
N TYR A 6 -12.12 0.29 4.57
CA TYR A 6 -11.06 0.60 3.61
C TYR A 6 -11.60 0.58 2.19
N ILE A 7 -10.96 1.33 1.31
CA ILE A 7 -11.36 1.38 -0.10
C ILE A 7 -10.94 0.13 -0.86
N TYR A 8 -9.95 -0.60 -0.33
CA TYR A 8 -9.43 -1.80 -0.97
C TYR A 8 -8.83 -2.72 0.07
N SER A 9 -8.91 -4.02 -0.17
CA SER A 9 -8.23 -5.00 0.67
C SER A 9 -7.80 -6.19 -0.18
N ARG A 10 -6.71 -6.83 0.24
CA ARG A 10 -6.18 -8.00 -0.44
C ARG A 10 -5.68 -9.01 0.57
N GLU A 11 -6.20 -10.23 0.47
CA GLU A 11 -5.79 -11.32 1.36
C GLU A 11 -4.56 -12.01 0.79
N MET A 12 -3.67 -12.40 1.69
CA MET A 12 -2.41 -13.06 1.37
C MET A 12 -2.08 -14.08 2.45
N ALA A 13 -1.12 -14.94 2.16
CA ALA A 13 -0.63 -15.93 3.12
C ALA A 13 0.89 -15.82 3.23
N VAL A 14 1.41 -16.04 4.43
CA VAL A 14 2.85 -16.05 4.69
C VAL A 14 3.48 -17.28 4.03
N ARG A 15 4.58 -17.08 3.33
CA ARG A 15 5.35 -18.13 2.67
C ARG A 15 6.59 -18.47 3.48
N ASP A 16 7.05 -19.73 3.40
CA ASP A 16 8.18 -20.21 4.21
C ASP A 16 9.44 -19.36 4.04
N TYR A 17 9.73 -18.95 2.82
CA TYR A 17 10.96 -18.17 2.55
C TYR A 17 10.89 -16.73 3.03
N GLU A 18 9.77 -16.30 3.59
CA GLU A 18 9.61 -14.96 4.14
C GLU A 18 9.94 -14.90 5.63
N LEU A 19 10.21 -16.05 6.24
CA LEU A 19 10.50 -16.13 7.67
C LEU A 19 11.98 -15.94 7.96
N ASP A 20 12.27 -15.36 9.13
CA ASP A 20 13.62 -15.33 9.64
C ASP A 20 13.87 -16.58 10.50
N PHE A 21 15.05 -16.67 11.13
CA PHE A 21 15.39 -17.84 11.93
C PHE A 21 14.57 -17.95 13.22
N GLN A 22 13.82 -16.91 13.59
CA GLN A 22 12.89 -16.95 14.73
C GLN A 22 11.50 -17.43 14.32
N CYS A 23 11.33 -17.82 13.06
CA CYS A 23 10.07 -18.29 12.48
C CYS A 23 8.97 -17.23 12.43
N VAL A 24 9.36 -15.96 12.38
CA VAL A 24 8.45 -14.84 12.13
C VAL A 24 8.84 -14.16 10.83
N VAL A 25 7.88 -13.45 10.23
CA VAL A 25 8.13 -12.73 8.97
C VAL A 25 9.22 -11.69 9.18
N HIS A 26 10.22 -11.70 8.31
CA HIS A 26 11.30 -10.72 8.33
C HIS A 26 10.74 -9.31 8.03
N ASN A 27 11.25 -8.31 8.74
CA ASN A 27 10.75 -6.93 8.64
C ASN A 27 10.67 -6.40 7.20
N SER A 28 11.63 -6.75 6.36
CA SER A 28 11.66 -6.29 4.96
C SER A 28 10.47 -6.80 4.15
N ASN A 29 9.90 -7.93 4.51
CA ASN A 29 8.79 -8.51 3.76
C ASN A 29 7.48 -7.76 3.98
N TYR A 30 7.31 -7.07 5.10
CA TYR A 30 6.13 -6.25 5.29
C TYR A 30 6.04 -5.14 4.25
N GLN A 31 7.16 -4.52 3.89
CA GLN A 31 7.17 -3.53 2.81
C GLN A 31 6.74 -4.15 1.48
N ARG A 32 7.17 -5.38 1.22
CA ARG A 32 6.77 -6.09 -0.02
C ARG A 32 5.29 -6.40 -0.04
N TYR A 33 4.70 -6.77 1.08
CA TYR A 33 3.26 -7.00 1.17
C TYR A 33 2.50 -5.70 0.88
N LEU A 34 2.95 -4.60 1.45
CA LEU A 34 2.31 -3.30 1.24
C LEU A 34 2.41 -2.88 -0.23
N GLU A 35 3.58 -3.04 -0.83
CA GLU A 35 3.82 -2.70 -2.23
C GLU A 35 2.97 -3.55 -3.16
N HIS A 36 2.93 -4.86 -2.91
CA HIS A 36 2.13 -5.76 -3.74
C HIS A 36 0.65 -5.36 -3.73
N ALA A 37 0.13 -5.01 -2.57
CA ALA A 37 -1.27 -4.58 -2.45
C ALA A 37 -1.52 -3.27 -3.20
N ARG A 38 -0.58 -2.30 -3.12
CA ARG A 38 -0.69 -1.05 -3.87
C ARG A 38 -0.70 -1.30 -5.38
N HIS A 39 0.20 -2.15 -5.87
CA HIS A 39 0.28 -2.47 -7.29
C HIS A 39 -1.00 -3.17 -7.77
N ALA A 40 -1.52 -4.10 -7.00
CA ALA A 40 -2.76 -4.78 -7.33
C ALA A 40 -3.93 -3.80 -7.39
N PHE A 41 -4.01 -2.88 -6.43
CA PHE A 41 -5.02 -1.83 -6.42
C PHE A 41 -4.93 -0.97 -7.68
N LEU A 42 -3.72 -0.54 -8.04
CA LEU A 42 -3.52 0.29 -9.23
C LEU A 42 -3.96 -0.42 -10.50
N GLU A 43 -3.58 -1.68 -10.67
CA GLU A 43 -3.96 -2.42 -11.87
C GLU A 43 -5.45 -2.67 -11.98
N GLU A 44 -6.13 -2.86 -10.85
CA GLU A 44 -7.58 -3.10 -10.84
C GLU A 44 -8.38 -1.81 -11.04
N HIS A 45 -7.80 -0.65 -10.77
CA HIS A 45 -8.53 0.62 -10.75
C HIS A 45 -7.94 1.71 -11.67
N GLY A 46 -7.37 1.29 -12.78
CA GLY A 46 -7.08 2.22 -13.86
C GLY A 46 -5.63 2.65 -14.02
N GLY A 47 -4.73 2.04 -13.28
CA GLY A 47 -3.33 2.36 -13.42
C GLY A 47 -2.56 1.22 -14.05
N SER A 48 -1.72 1.52 -15.02
CA SER A 48 -0.67 0.61 -15.47
C SER A 48 0.64 1.31 -15.25
N MET A 49 1.47 0.78 -14.34
CA MET A 49 2.78 1.37 -14.05
C MET A 49 3.63 1.44 -15.32
N THR A 50 3.55 0.40 -16.15
CA THR A 50 4.28 0.35 -17.41
C THR A 50 3.82 1.44 -18.36
N ALA A 51 2.51 1.61 -18.52
CA ALA A 51 1.97 2.63 -19.41
C ALA A 51 2.28 4.05 -18.91
N MET A 52 2.21 4.27 -17.60
CA MET A 52 2.55 5.57 -17.03
C MET A 52 4.02 5.91 -17.27
N HIS A 53 4.90 4.94 -17.01
CA HIS A 53 6.34 5.15 -17.25
C HIS A 53 6.61 5.45 -18.73
N ALA A 54 5.98 4.74 -19.64
CA ALA A 54 6.13 4.99 -21.07
C ALA A 54 5.67 6.40 -21.48
N ALA A 55 4.72 6.95 -20.75
CA ALA A 55 4.25 8.32 -20.96
C ALA A 55 5.06 9.37 -20.20
N GLY A 56 6.15 8.96 -19.55
CA GLY A 56 7.00 9.87 -18.78
C GLY A 56 6.46 10.22 -17.39
N VAL A 57 5.48 9.46 -16.90
CA VAL A 57 4.82 9.71 -15.60
C VAL A 57 5.20 8.60 -14.64
N ASP A 58 5.93 8.96 -13.58
CA ASP A 58 6.44 8.00 -12.61
C ASP A 58 6.00 8.36 -11.19
N PRO A 59 5.02 7.64 -10.63
CA PRO A 59 4.74 7.73 -9.20
C PRO A 59 5.90 7.07 -8.43
N MET A 60 6.44 7.79 -7.46
CA MET A 60 7.60 7.30 -6.71
C MET A 60 7.38 7.45 -5.21
N VAL A 61 7.76 6.43 -4.46
CA VAL A 61 7.70 6.48 -3.00
C VAL A 61 8.75 7.47 -2.50
N SER A 62 8.33 8.48 -1.75
CA SER A 62 9.22 9.47 -1.15
C SER A 62 9.46 9.21 0.33
N LYS A 63 8.51 8.55 1.01
CA LYS A 63 8.64 8.25 2.43
C LYS A 63 7.72 7.12 2.82
N ILE A 64 8.22 6.23 3.67
CA ILE A 64 7.42 5.17 4.29
C ILE A 64 7.60 5.26 5.80
N THR A 65 6.49 5.21 6.53
CA THR A 65 6.50 5.07 7.98
C THR A 65 5.76 3.79 8.33
N ILE A 66 6.40 2.89 9.04
CA ILE A 66 5.81 1.61 9.42
C ILE A 66 5.92 1.42 10.92
N GLU A 67 4.79 1.07 11.53
CA GLU A 67 4.75 0.65 12.93
C GLU A 67 4.45 -0.85 12.96
N TYR A 68 5.31 -1.61 13.60
CA TYR A 68 5.17 -3.06 13.74
C TYR A 68 4.46 -3.35 15.06
N LYS A 69 3.24 -3.88 14.98
CA LYS A 69 2.38 -4.08 16.16
C LYS A 69 2.39 -5.51 16.66
N SER A 70 2.42 -6.49 15.75
CA SER A 70 2.50 -7.90 16.10
C SER A 70 3.08 -8.67 14.93
N PRO A 71 3.78 -9.78 15.18
CA PRO A 71 4.42 -10.53 14.09
C PRO A 71 3.45 -11.45 13.38
N LEU A 72 3.72 -11.68 12.09
CA LEU A 72 3.12 -12.79 11.33
C LEU A 72 4.07 -13.99 11.40
N ARG A 73 3.50 -15.17 11.43
CA ARG A 73 4.24 -16.43 11.51
C ARG A 73 3.96 -17.30 10.30
N GLY A 74 4.71 -18.36 10.15
CA GLY A 74 4.54 -19.29 9.04
C GLY A 74 3.11 -19.81 8.97
N GLY A 75 2.53 -19.79 7.75
CA GLY A 75 1.18 -20.26 7.52
C GLY A 75 0.06 -19.30 7.87
N ASP A 76 0.38 -18.15 8.49
CA ASP A 76 -0.64 -17.16 8.80
C ASP A 76 -1.25 -16.60 7.53
N LYS A 77 -2.56 -16.37 7.58
CA LYS A 77 -3.27 -15.63 6.54
C LYS A 77 -3.56 -14.24 7.06
N PHE A 78 -3.40 -13.27 6.20
CA PHE A 78 -3.55 -11.87 6.58
C PHE A 78 -4.22 -11.08 5.46
N VAL A 79 -4.65 -9.87 5.79
CA VAL A 79 -5.24 -8.96 4.81
C VAL A 79 -4.51 -7.62 4.89
N VAL A 80 -4.17 -7.09 3.72
CA VAL A 80 -3.63 -5.74 3.58
C VAL A 80 -4.79 -4.83 3.18
N CYS A 81 -5.06 -3.83 4.01
CA CYS A 81 -6.16 -2.90 3.80
C CYS A 81 -5.62 -1.53 3.42
N ILE A 82 -6.25 -0.87 2.46
CA ILE A 82 -5.78 0.40 1.90
C ILE A 82 -6.85 1.47 2.02
N ASN A 83 -6.45 2.63 2.52
CA ASN A 83 -7.13 3.91 2.32
C ASN A 83 -6.13 4.85 1.67
N MET A 84 -6.61 5.95 1.09
CA MET A 84 -5.73 6.93 0.48
C MET A 84 -6.28 8.33 0.65
N LYS A 85 -5.38 9.31 0.57
CA LYS A 85 -5.74 10.73 0.60
C LYS A 85 -4.68 11.54 -0.13
N ARG A 86 -5.02 12.78 -0.46
CA ARG A 86 -4.05 13.75 -0.98
C ARG A 86 -3.55 14.62 0.17
N GLU A 87 -2.25 14.91 0.14
CA GLU A 87 -1.63 15.88 1.04
C GLU A 87 -0.66 16.74 0.22
N GLY A 88 -1.04 17.97 -0.09
CA GLY A 88 -0.24 18.79 -0.97
C GLY A 88 -0.03 18.10 -2.32
N ALA A 89 1.23 17.98 -2.74
CA ALA A 89 1.57 17.30 -3.99
C ALA A 89 1.60 15.78 -3.89
N LYS A 90 1.37 15.23 -2.70
CA LYS A 90 1.55 13.81 -2.44
C LYS A 90 0.24 13.04 -2.50
N LEU A 91 0.35 11.78 -2.94
CA LEU A 91 -0.67 10.77 -2.71
C LEU A 91 -0.21 9.95 -1.50
N VAL A 92 -1.06 9.82 -0.52
CA VAL A 92 -0.74 9.09 0.70
C VAL A 92 -1.59 7.83 0.77
N PHE A 93 -0.93 6.68 0.82
CA PHE A 93 -1.60 5.41 1.12
C PHE A 93 -1.52 5.17 2.62
N LEU A 94 -2.67 4.92 3.23
CA LEU A 94 -2.76 4.48 4.62
C LEU A 94 -3.05 2.99 4.57
N GLN A 95 -2.08 2.18 4.96
CA GLN A 95 -2.15 0.74 4.80
C GLN A 95 -2.00 0.04 6.15
N ASP A 96 -2.94 -0.83 6.43
CA ASP A 96 -2.91 -1.64 7.65
C ASP A 96 -2.92 -3.11 7.28
N ILE A 97 -2.16 -3.91 8.02
CA ILE A 97 -2.16 -5.36 7.87
C ILE A 97 -2.80 -5.95 9.11
N TYR A 98 -3.78 -6.83 8.91
CA TYR A 98 -4.43 -7.58 10.00
C TYR A 98 -4.23 -9.06 9.79
N ASN A 99 -3.92 -9.76 10.89
CA ASN A 99 -3.93 -11.22 10.89
C ASN A 99 -5.40 -11.66 10.84
N LEU A 100 -5.74 -12.53 9.89
CA LEU A 100 -7.12 -13.00 9.76
C LEU A 100 -7.57 -13.87 10.93
N ALA A 101 -6.62 -14.42 11.69
CA ALA A 101 -6.94 -15.09 12.94
C ALA A 101 -7.15 -14.03 14.02
N GLY A 102 -8.40 -13.68 14.30
CA GLY A 102 -8.76 -12.73 15.34
C GLY A 102 -8.65 -11.27 14.98
N ASP A 103 -8.45 -10.94 13.72
CA ASP A 103 -8.37 -9.54 13.23
C ASP A 103 -7.35 -8.70 13.99
N LYS A 104 -6.23 -9.28 14.36
CA LYS A 104 -5.19 -8.58 15.12
C LYS A 104 -4.36 -7.68 14.21
N LEU A 105 -4.17 -6.43 14.62
CA LEU A 105 -3.35 -5.48 13.86
C LEU A 105 -1.88 -5.92 13.90
N VAL A 106 -1.30 -6.07 12.72
CA VAL A 106 0.09 -6.50 12.53
C VAL A 106 0.98 -5.32 12.22
N VAL A 107 0.57 -4.49 11.26
CA VAL A 107 1.33 -3.33 10.79
C VAL A 107 0.38 -2.19 10.54
N LYS A 108 0.83 -0.99 10.90
CA LYS A 108 0.18 0.26 10.53
C LYS A 108 1.19 1.09 9.75
N ALA A 109 0.86 1.44 8.51
CA ALA A 109 1.81 2.08 7.61
C ALA A 109 1.23 3.31 6.92
N ARG A 110 2.12 4.24 6.62
CA ARG A 110 1.82 5.43 5.83
C ARG A 110 2.87 5.50 4.72
N VAL A 111 2.41 5.52 3.48
CA VAL A 111 3.30 5.53 2.30
C VAL A 111 3.02 6.80 1.52
N GLU A 112 4.02 7.66 1.40
CA GLU A 112 3.90 8.94 0.71
C GLU A 112 4.51 8.82 -0.68
N ILE A 113 3.71 9.17 -1.69
CA ILE A 113 4.09 9.02 -3.09
C ILE A 113 4.03 10.39 -3.76
N VAL A 114 5.07 10.68 -4.56
CA VAL A 114 5.13 11.87 -5.39
C VAL A 114 5.06 11.44 -6.85
N CYS A 115 4.62 12.36 -7.71
CA CYS A 115 4.58 12.11 -9.14
C CYS A 115 5.68 12.90 -9.83
N VAL A 116 6.53 12.19 -10.57
CA VAL A 116 7.58 12.77 -11.39
C VAL A 116 7.15 12.65 -12.85
N LYS A 117 7.15 13.75 -13.57
CA LYS A 117 6.81 13.77 -14.99
C LYS A 117 7.98 14.34 -15.78
N ASP A 118 8.47 13.56 -16.74
CA ASP A 118 9.61 13.94 -17.59
C ASP A 118 10.80 14.40 -16.74
N GLY A 119 11.06 13.71 -15.63
CA GLY A 119 12.18 13.97 -14.74
C GLY A 119 11.94 15.12 -13.75
N ARG A 120 10.74 15.68 -13.70
CA ARG A 120 10.44 16.79 -12.80
C ARG A 120 9.33 16.47 -11.83
N LEU A 121 9.50 16.93 -10.60
CA LEU A 121 8.48 16.79 -9.57
C LEU A 121 7.25 17.62 -9.94
N THR A 122 6.06 17.02 -9.85
CA THR A 122 4.80 17.69 -10.14
C THR A 122 4.06 18.05 -8.86
N ARG A 123 2.92 18.71 -9.02
CA ARG A 123 1.99 18.99 -7.90
C ARG A 123 1.00 17.85 -7.66
N GLY A 124 1.14 16.74 -8.39
CA GLY A 124 0.30 15.58 -8.22
C GLY A 124 -1.05 15.64 -8.90
N GLU A 125 -1.20 16.47 -9.93
CA GLU A 125 -2.47 16.59 -10.67
C GLU A 125 -2.95 15.24 -11.21
N MET A 126 -2.02 14.40 -11.62
CA MET A 126 -2.33 13.07 -12.13
C MET A 126 -3.08 12.21 -11.11
N PHE A 127 -2.76 12.39 -9.82
CA PHE A 127 -3.46 11.62 -8.77
C PHE A 127 -4.94 11.96 -8.72
N ASP A 128 -5.29 13.22 -8.92
CA ASP A 128 -6.70 13.63 -8.92
C ASP A 128 -7.43 13.07 -10.12
N GLU A 129 -6.78 13.02 -11.28
CA GLU A 129 -7.39 12.47 -12.49
C GLU A 129 -7.68 10.98 -12.37
N VAL A 130 -6.75 10.23 -11.79
CA VAL A 130 -6.82 8.77 -11.72
C VAL A 130 -7.64 8.30 -10.52
N PHE A 131 -7.52 8.99 -9.38
CA PHE A 131 -8.02 8.48 -8.10
C PHE A 131 -9.05 9.37 -7.41
N LYS A 132 -9.58 10.39 -8.06
CA LYS A 132 -10.48 11.36 -7.40
C LYS A 132 -11.66 10.70 -6.67
N ASP A 133 -12.18 9.59 -7.22
CA ASP A 133 -13.34 8.91 -6.64
C ASP A 133 -13.01 8.27 -5.30
N PHE A 134 -11.73 8.03 -5.03
CA PHE A 134 -11.27 7.42 -3.79
C PHE A 134 -10.96 8.44 -2.69
N PHE A 135 -11.03 9.74 -3.00
CA PHE A 135 -10.77 10.81 -2.04
C PHE A 135 -12.05 11.34 -1.38
N SER A 136 -13.20 10.88 -1.79
CA SER A 136 -14.48 11.45 -1.37
C SER A 136 -14.73 11.37 0.13
N ASN A 137 -14.09 10.46 0.83
CA ASN A 137 -14.27 10.24 2.25
C ASN A 137 -13.22 10.93 3.11
N GLN A 138 -12.49 11.89 2.57
CA GLN A 138 -11.40 12.57 3.27
C GLN A 138 -11.82 13.80 4.05
N GLU A 139 -13.07 14.09 4.07
CA GLU A 139 -13.62 15.25 4.78
C GLU A 139 -13.87 14.99 6.24
#